data_8855836a284084f436975d9c1fecd47b
#
_entry.id   8855836a284084f436975d9c1fecd47b
#
_cell.length_a   1.000
_cell.length_b   1.000
_cell.length_c   1.000
_cell.angle_alpha   90.00
_cell.angle_beta   90.00
_cell.angle_gamma   90.00
#
_symmetry.space_group_name_H-M   'P 1'
#
loop_
_entity.id
_entity.type
_entity.pdbx_description
1 polymer ?
#
loop_
_entity_poly.entity_id
_entity_poly.type
_entity_poly.pdbx_seq_one_letter_code
_entity_poly.pdbx_strand_id
1 'polypeptide(L)'
;HCAIYQRVGDCIMPREGVFARVLHGGIIAVGAEMQVVARTQPFPFQAAVITLSDAGAAGTREDKSGPMITQRLRESGYTVIEQLLLPDGREALERELIRLCDQRQPDLILTTGGTGFSQRDVTPEATLAVADRQVPGIAEAIRAESMKITKRAMLSRAASVIRGRTLIINL
;
A
#
# COMPACT_ATOMS: atom_id res chain seq x y z
N HIS A 1 -2.57 -8.45 27.76
CA HIS A 1 -3.50 -7.32 27.92
C HIS A 1 -2.67 -6.04 27.92
N CYS A 2 -3.08 -5.03 27.15
CA CYS A 2 -2.37 -3.75 27.07
C CYS A 2 -2.61 -2.89 28.33
N ALA A 3 -1.76 -1.88 28.53
CA ALA A 3 -1.84 -0.99 29.69
C ALA A 3 -3.20 -0.27 29.81
N ILE A 4 -3.92 -0.07 28.71
CA ILE A 4 -5.25 0.55 28.69
C ILE A 4 -6.28 -0.41 29.30
N TYR A 5 -6.26 -1.69 28.93
CA TYR A 5 -7.13 -2.72 29.50
C TYR A 5 -6.92 -2.85 31.01
N GLN A 6 -5.66 -2.79 31.46
CA GLN A 6 -5.34 -2.87 32.92
C GLN A 6 -5.86 -1.69 33.73
N ARG A 7 -6.01 -0.50 33.11
CA ARG A 7 -6.48 0.71 33.79
C ARG A 7 -8.00 0.90 33.76
N VAL A 8 -8.65 0.44 32.70
CA VAL A 8 -10.07 0.78 32.42
C VAL A 8 -10.98 -0.45 32.50
N GLY A 9 -10.40 -1.67 32.54
CA GLY A 9 -11.14 -2.93 32.63
C GLY A 9 -11.78 -3.37 31.33
N ASP A 10 -11.74 -2.52 30.27
CA ASP A 10 -12.22 -2.83 28.94
C ASP A 10 -11.30 -2.21 27.88
N CYS A 11 -11.27 -2.77 26.68
CA CYS A 11 -10.52 -2.22 25.56
C CYS A 11 -11.49 -1.86 24.43
N ILE A 12 -11.72 -0.57 24.27
CA ILE A 12 -12.58 -0.02 23.22
C ILE A 12 -11.98 -0.15 21.81
N MET A 13 -10.66 -0.35 21.71
CA MET A 13 -9.94 -0.45 20.45
C MET A 13 -10.49 -1.50 19.45
N PRO A 14 -10.92 -2.71 19.90
CA PRO A 14 -11.50 -3.67 18.96
C PRO A 14 -12.89 -3.31 18.47
N ARG A 15 -13.60 -2.42 19.15
CA ARG A 15 -14.99 -2.07 18.84
C ARG A 15 -15.09 -0.73 18.13
N GLU A 16 -14.32 0.26 18.55
CA GLU A 16 -14.47 1.65 18.12
C GLU A 16 -13.12 2.36 17.98
N GLY A 17 -12.05 1.61 17.67
CA GLY A 17 -10.71 2.16 17.52
C GLY A 17 -10.67 3.20 16.38
N VAL A 18 -10.34 4.44 16.72
CA VAL A 18 -10.12 5.51 15.75
C VAL A 18 -8.63 5.80 15.66
N PHE A 19 -8.08 5.70 14.47
CA PHE A 19 -6.72 6.16 14.20
C PHE A 19 -6.75 7.65 13.88
N ALA A 20 -5.96 8.43 14.61
CA ALA A 20 -5.86 9.87 14.42
C ALA A 20 -4.41 10.26 14.14
N ARG A 21 -4.23 11.26 13.26
CA ARG A 21 -2.95 11.94 13.05
C ARG A 21 -3.01 13.33 13.67
N VAL A 22 -2.06 13.63 14.55
CA VAL A 22 -1.91 14.99 15.11
C VAL A 22 -1.31 15.88 14.02
N LEU A 23 -2.07 16.87 13.56
CA LEU A 23 -1.62 17.85 12.56
C LEU A 23 -0.89 19.03 13.21
N HIS A 24 -1.34 19.45 14.40
CA HIS A 24 -0.74 20.51 15.18
C HIS A 24 -0.68 20.05 16.64
N GLY A 25 0.46 20.20 17.25
CA GLY A 25 0.65 19.87 18.66
C GLY A 25 -0.12 20.85 19.57
N GLY A 26 -0.54 20.38 20.73
CA GLY A 26 -1.25 21.19 21.72
C GLY A 26 -1.36 20.47 23.03
N ILE A 27 -1.89 21.15 24.06
CA ILE A 27 -2.14 20.57 25.37
C ILE A 27 -3.61 20.13 25.40
N ILE A 28 -3.86 18.86 25.73
CA ILE A 28 -5.20 18.33 25.96
C ILE A 28 -5.32 18.03 27.44
N ALA A 29 -6.33 18.60 28.10
CA ALA A 29 -6.65 18.34 29.49
C ALA A 29 -7.88 17.45 29.62
N VAL A 30 -8.00 16.78 30.77
CA VAL A 30 -9.22 16.02 31.09
C VAL A 30 -10.41 16.97 31.18
N GLY A 31 -11.49 16.66 30.40
CA GLY A 31 -12.66 17.51 30.30
C GLY A 31 -12.60 18.54 29.14
N ALA A 32 -11.52 18.55 28.35
CA ALA A 32 -11.48 19.38 27.15
C ALA A 32 -12.55 18.93 26.13
N GLU A 33 -13.26 19.89 25.58
CA GLU A 33 -14.28 19.65 24.57
C GLU A 33 -13.62 19.23 23.24
N MET A 34 -14.10 18.15 22.64
CA MET A 34 -13.69 17.71 21.32
C MET A 34 -14.77 18.04 20.30
N GLN A 35 -14.41 18.81 19.31
CA GLN A 35 -15.30 19.13 18.18
C GLN A 35 -14.93 18.28 16.96
N VAL A 36 -15.89 17.50 16.46
CA VAL A 36 -15.77 16.83 15.18
C VAL A 36 -16.03 17.87 14.07
N VAL A 37 -14.95 18.32 13.45
CA VAL A 37 -15.06 19.20 12.29
C VAL A 37 -15.38 18.34 11.07
N ALA A 38 -16.60 18.45 10.54
CA ALA A 38 -16.95 17.81 9.28
C ALA A 38 -16.04 18.36 8.18
N ARG A 39 -15.28 17.48 7.53
CA ARG A 39 -14.45 17.87 6.39
C ARG A 39 -15.35 18.14 5.19
N THR A 40 -15.26 19.34 4.66
CA THR A 40 -15.94 19.72 3.42
C THR A 40 -15.31 19.11 2.17
N GLN A 41 -14.06 18.62 2.26
CA GLN A 41 -13.40 17.84 1.21
C GLN A 41 -12.57 16.72 1.83
N PRO A 42 -12.65 15.47 1.31
CA PRO A 42 -11.73 14.42 1.71
C PRO A 42 -10.31 14.83 1.30
N PHE A 43 -9.31 14.60 2.18
CA PHE A 43 -7.92 14.62 1.75
C PHE A 43 -7.80 13.56 0.65
N PRO A 44 -7.43 13.93 -0.59
CA PRO A 44 -7.18 12.92 -1.59
C PRO A 44 -5.98 12.10 -1.13
N PHE A 45 -6.21 10.82 -0.84
CA PHE A 45 -5.09 9.91 -0.62
C PHE A 45 -4.21 9.90 -1.87
N GLN A 46 -2.91 9.97 -1.66
CA GLN A 46 -1.95 9.92 -2.75
C GLN A 46 -1.52 8.48 -3.03
N ALA A 47 -1.47 8.12 -4.30
CA ALA A 47 -1.00 6.80 -4.70
C ALA A 47 0.06 6.90 -5.79
N ALA A 48 0.93 5.89 -5.87
CA ALA A 48 1.80 5.65 -7.00
C ALA A 48 1.58 4.23 -7.54
N VAL A 49 1.83 4.05 -8.84
CA VAL A 49 1.68 2.76 -9.53
C VAL A 49 3.00 2.41 -10.19
N ILE A 50 3.47 1.19 -10.00
CA ILE A 50 4.68 0.66 -10.65
C ILE A 50 4.30 -0.60 -11.42
N THR A 51 4.51 -0.59 -12.72
CA THR A 51 4.44 -1.81 -13.56
C THR A 51 5.85 -2.36 -13.76
N LEU A 52 6.03 -3.65 -13.53
CA LEU A 52 7.25 -4.38 -13.84
C LEU A 52 7.03 -5.22 -15.10
N SER A 53 7.78 -4.94 -16.13
CA SER A 53 7.72 -5.67 -17.41
C SER A 53 8.91 -5.33 -18.29
N ASP A 54 9.79 -6.30 -18.56
CA ASP A 54 10.88 -6.15 -19.53
C ASP A 54 10.36 -5.74 -20.91
N ALA A 55 9.33 -6.42 -21.40
CA ALA A 55 8.75 -6.15 -22.70
C ALA A 55 8.10 -4.75 -22.78
N GLY A 56 7.49 -4.31 -21.67
CA GLY A 56 6.95 -2.95 -21.56
C GLY A 56 8.04 -1.91 -21.53
N ALA A 57 9.06 -2.09 -20.70
CA ALA A 57 10.19 -1.17 -20.58
C ALA A 57 11.00 -1.05 -21.87
N ALA A 58 11.12 -2.15 -22.64
CA ALA A 58 11.75 -2.16 -23.96
C ALA A 58 10.84 -1.61 -25.09
N GLY A 59 9.60 -1.23 -24.79
CA GLY A 59 8.64 -0.72 -25.79
C GLY A 59 8.11 -1.76 -26.76
N THR A 60 8.38 -3.06 -26.53
CA THR A 60 7.92 -4.16 -27.39
C THR A 60 6.50 -4.63 -27.09
N ARG A 61 5.96 -4.23 -25.93
CA ARG A 61 4.58 -4.50 -25.52
C ARG A 61 4.02 -3.29 -24.78
N GLU A 62 2.78 -2.93 -25.10
CA GLU A 62 2.06 -1.87 -24.40
C GLU A 62 1.75 -2.28 -22.95
N ASP A 63 2.01 -1.37 -21.99
CA ASP A 63 1.54 -1.54 -20.62
C ASP A 63 0.06 -1.21 -20.53
N LYS A 64 -0.76 -2.21 -20.28
CA LYS A 64 -2.20 -2.07 -20.06
C LYS A 64 -2.57 -2.07 -18.56
N SER A 65 -1.72 -2.66 -17.74
CA SER A 65 -1.99 -2.85 -16.31
C SER A 65 -1.85 -1.55 -15.52
N GLY A 66 -0.75 -0.84 -15.70
CA GLY A 66 -0.48 0.43 -15.02
C GLY A 66 -1.57 1.48 -15.25
N PRO A 67 -1.93 1.78 -16.51
CA PRO A 67 -3.03 2.71 -16.81
C PRO A 67 -4.36 2.29 -16.23
N MET A 68 -4.71 0.99 -16.27
CA MET A 68 -5.96 0.47 -15.71
C MET A 68 -6.01 0.64 -14.18
N ILE A 69 -4.93 0.31 -13.47
CA ILE A 69 -4.83 0.49 -12.02
C ILE A 69 -4.91 1.98 -11.68
N THR A 70 -4.21 2.82 -12.42
CA THR A 70 -4.24 4.29 -12.27
C THR A 70 -5.65 4.85 -12.41
N GLN A 71 -6.38 4.39 -13.41
CA GLN A 71 -7.78 4.78 -13.61
C GLN A 71 -8.65 4.36 -12.44
N ARG A 72 -8.54 3.11 -11.98
CA ARG A 72 -9.31 2.59 -10.83
C ARG A 72 -9.02 3.34 -9.54
N LEU A 73 -7.76 3.69 -9.29
CA LEU A 73 -7.39 4.51 -8.14
C LEU A 73 -8.05 5.90 -8.19
N ARG A 74 -8.03 6.56 -9.36
CA ARG A 74 -8.69 7.87 -9.54
C ARG A 74 -10.20 7.78 -9.34
N GLU A 75 -10.85 6.76 -9.89
CA GLU A 75 -12.28 6.49 -9.68
C GLU A 75 -12.61 6.26 -8.20
N SER A 76 -11.66 5.73 -7.44
CA SER A 76 -11.77 5.50 -5.98
C SER A 76 -11.38 6.72 -5.14
N GLY A 77 -11.12 7.89 -5.75
CA GLY A 77 -10.82 9.14 -5.06
C GLY A 77 -9.34 9.33 -4.69
N TYR A 78 -8.43 8.49 -5.20
CA TYR A 78 -6.99 8.71 -5.02
C TYR A 78 -6.43 9.71 -6.02
N THR A 79 -5.46 10.52 -5.59
CA THR A 79 -4.59 11.27 -6.50
C THR A 79 -3.38 10.42 -6.85
N VAL A 80 -3.29 9.95 -8.09
CA VAL A 80 -2.11 9.21 -8.56
C VAL A 80 -1.02 10.21 -8.92
N ILE A 81 0.03 10.25 -8.10
CA ILE A 81 1.13 11.22 -8.21
C ILE A 81 2.24 10.76 -9.17
N GLU A 82 2.43 9.44 -9.32
CA GLU A 82 3.39 8.86 -10.25
C GLU A 82 2.88 7.53 -10.80
N GLN A 83 3.19 7.27 -12.07
CA GLN A 83 3.04 5.98 -12.72
C GLN A 83 4.36 5.64 -13.40
N LEU A 84 4.95 4.50 -13.05
CA LEU A 84 6.26 4.06 -13.53
C LEU A 84 6.12 2.72 -14.25
N LEU A 85 6.93 2.55 -15.27
CA LEU A 85 7.13 1.29 -15.98
C LEU A 85 8.61 0.92 -15.90
N LEU A 86 8.93 -0.15 -15.19
CA LEU A 86 10.30 -0.60 -14.95
C LEU A 86 10.54 -1.96 -15.60
N PRO A 87 11.78 -2.27 -16.00
CA PRO A 87 12.17 -3.63 -16.34
C PRO A 87 12.08 -4.53 -15.10
N ASP A 88 11.96 -5.84 -15.31
CA ASP A 88 11.98 -6.83 -14.24
C ASP A 88 13.37 -6.87 -13.60
N GLY A 89 13.51 -6.25 -12.43
CA GLY A 89 14.79 -6.16 -11.73
C GLY A 89 14.65 -5.71 -10.29
N ARG A 90 15.24 -6.48 -9.38
CA ARG A 90 15.15 -6.26 -7.93
C ARG A 90 15.68 -4.90 -7.52
N GLU A 91 16.91 -4.58 -7.91
CA GLU A 91 17.57 -3.33 -7.50
C GLU A 91 16.87 -2.07 -8.04
N ALA A 92 16.34 -2.14 -9.27
CA ALA A 92 15.61 -1.03 -9.85
C ALA A 92 14.32 -0.76 -9.06
N LEU A 93 13.58 -1.82 -8.71
CA LEU A 93 12.37 -1.71 -7.92
C LEU A 93 12.66 -1.22 -6.50
N GLU A 94 13.68 -1.77 -5.81
CA GLU A 94 14.06 -1.33 -4.46
C GLU A 94 14.39 0.16 -4.42
N ARG A 95 15.17 0.67 -5.38
CA ARG A 95 15.51 2.10 -5.48
C ARG A 95 14.26 2.98 -5.62
N GLU A 96 13.34 2.59 -6.51
CA GLU A 96 12.12 3.36 -6.75
C GLU A 96 11.15 3.29 -5.57
N LEU A 97 11.00 2.15 -4.91
CA LEU A 97 10.20 2.03 -3.70
C LEU A 97 10.75 2.92 -2.57
N ILE A 98 12.07 2.89 -2.34
CA ILE A 98 12.73 3.75 -1.35
C ILE A 98 12.53 5.23 -1.70
N ARG A 99 12.77 5.61 -2.97
CA ARG A 99 12.58 7.00 -3.43
C ARG A 99 11.15 7.47 -3.21
N LEU A 100 10.17 6.67 -3.60
CA LEU A 100 8.76 7.01 -3.44
C LEU A 100 8.39 7.13 -1.95
N CYS A 101 8.75 6.15 -1.13
CA CYS A 101 8.40 6.15 0.28
C CYS A 101 9.08 7.26 1.08
N ASP A 102 10.37 7.53 0.82
CA ASP A 102 11.16 8.44 1.65
C ASP A 102 11.06 9.89 1.17
N GLN A 103 10.89 10.12 -0.14
CA GLN A 103 10.88 11.47 -0.72
C GLN A 103 9.48 11.95 -1.13
N ARG A 104 8.69 11.08 -1.79
CA ARG A 104 7.35 11.46 -2.28
C ARG A 104 6.25 11.18 -1.27
N GLN A 105 6.44 10.19 -0.42
CA GLN A 105 5.58 9.82 0.69
C GLN A 105 4.08 9.63 0.32
N PRO A 106 3.74 8.88 -0.76
CA PRO A 106 2.36 8.56 -1.02
C PRO A 106 1.77 7.72 0.12
N ASP A 107 0.45 7.71 0.24
CA ASP A 107 -0.24 6.84 1.20
C ASP A 107 -0.23 5.38 0.74
N LEU A 108 -0.23 5.15 -0.59
CA LEU A 108 -0.30 3.82 -1.21
C LEU A 108 0.64 3.70 -2.42
N ILE A 109 1.35 2.59 -2.52
CA ILE A 109 2.03 2.17 -3.75
C ILE A 109 1.45 0.81 -4.17
N LEU A 110 0.96 0.73 -5.41
CA LEU A 110 0.58 -0.54 -6.03
C LEU A 110 1.64 -0.93 -7.05
N THR A 111 2.11 -2.17 -6.96
CA THR A 111 2.97 -2.75 -8.00
C THR A 111 2.23 -3.84 -8.75
N THR A 112 2.50 -4.02 -10.02
CA THR A 112 1.96 -5.12 -10.84
C THR A 112 3.06 -5.73 -11.70
N GLY A 113 3.06 -7.05 -11.80
CA GLY A 113 4.10 -7.83 -12.47
C GLY A 113 5.14 -8.41 -11.51
N GLY A 114 5.84 -9.45 -11.95
CA GLY A 114 6.95 -10.08 -11.22
C GLY A 114 6.57 -10.77 -9.91
N THR A 115 5.33 -11.27 -9.76
CA THR A 115 4.86 -11.97 -8.55
C THR A 115 4.69 -13.49 -8.73
N GLY A 116 5.10 -14.03 -9.88
CA GLY A 116 5.01 -15.47 -10.19
C GLY A 116 6.23 -16.29 -9.74
N PHE A 117 6.49 -17.40 -10.43
CA PHE A 117 7.51 -18.39 -10.07
C PHE A 117 8.76 -18.35 -10.95
N SER A 118 8.82 -17.45 -11.93
CA SER A 118 10.02 -17.25 -12.72
C SER A 118 11.16 -16.73 -11.82
N GLN A 119 12.40 -17.06 -12.14
CA GLN A 119 13.58 -16.51 -11.45
C GLN A 119 13.68 -14.97 -11.58
N ARG A 120 13.00 -14.40 -12.56
CA ARG A 120 12.92 -12.95 -12.79
C ARG A 120 11.78 -12.29 -12.01
N ASP A 121 10.86 -13.06 -11.48
CA ASP A 121 9.75 -12.57 -10.66
C ASP A 121 10.26 -12.26 -9.25
N VAL A 122 10.83 -11.09 -9.05
CA VAL A 122 11.52 -10.66 -7.81
C VAL A 122 10.79 -9.54 -7.07
N THR A 123 9.57 -9.20 -7.50
CA THR A 123 8.79 -8.12 -6.91
C THR A 123 8.51 -8.34 -5.42
N PRO A 124 8.11 -9.53 -4.95
CA PRO A 124 7.90 -9.74 -3.52
C PRO A 124 9.18 -9.58 -2.70
N GLU A 125 10.30 -10.10 -3.20
CA GLU A 125 11.61 -10.03 -2.55
C GLU A 125 12.09 -8.58 -2.42
N ALA A 126 11.96 -7.79 -3.48
CA ALA A 126 12.29 -6.36 -3.47
C ALA A 126 11.40 -5.58 -2.49
N THR A 127 10.11 -5.89 -2.49
CA THR A 127 9.14 -5.23 -1.59
C THR A 127 9.42 -5.56 -0.13
N LEU A 128 9.73 -6.82 0.19
CA LEU A 128 10.08 -7.25 1.55
C LEU A 128 11.41 -6.66 2.02
N ALA A 129 12.39 -6.50 1.13
CA ALA A 129 13.70 -5.95 1.46
C ALA A 129 13.65 -4.48 1.92
N VAL A 130 12.69 -3.70 1.42
CA VAL A 130 12.54 -2.27 1.78
C VAL A 130 11.53 -2.04 2.91
N ALA A 131 10.91 -3.08 3.43
CA ALA A 131 9.82 -3.00 4.39
C ALA A 131 10.31 -2.72 5.81
N ASP A 132 9.62 -1.85 6.52
CA ASP A 132 9.74 -1.74 7.98
C ASP A 132 8.89 -2.80 8.68
N ARG A 133 7.70 -3.10 8.12
CA ARG A 133 6.72 -4.04 8.69
C ARG A 133 5.92 -4.74 7.59
N GLN A 134 5.56 -5.98 7.83
CA GLN A 134 4.70 -6.75 6.93
C GLN A 134 3.23 -6.63 7.32
N VAL A 135 2.34 -6.68 6.31
CA VAL A 135 0.88 -6.65 6.47
C VAL A 135 0.28 -7.83 5.68
N PRO A 136 0.57 -9.10 6.03
CA PRO A 136 0.28 -10.25 5.18
C PRO A 136 -1.20 -10.44 4.87
N GLY A 137 -2.08 -10.02 5.78
CA GLY A 137 -3.54 -10.19 5.62
C GLY A 137 -4.12 -9.53 4.37
N ILE A 138 -3.53 -8.45 3.84
CA ILE A 138 -4.01 -7.83 2.60
C ILE A 138 -3.71 -8.74 1.41
N ALA A 139 -2.48 -9.22 1.28
CA ALA A 139 -2.10 -10.13 0.20
C ALA A 139 -2.86 -11.48 0.27
N GLU A 140 -3.14 -11.96 1.48
CA GLU A 140 -3.97 -13.15 1.71
C GLU A 140 -5.40 -12.93 1.26
N ALA A 141 -6.02 -11.81 1.59
CA ALA A 141 -7.37 -11.45 1.18
C ALA A 141 -7.49 -11.33 -0.35
N ILE A 142 -6.51 -10.69 -1.00
CA ILE A 142 -6.46 -10.57 -2.47
C ILE A 142 -6.38 -11.96 -3.11
N ARG A 143 -5.51 -12.86 -2.61
CA ARG A 143 -5.43 -14.25 -3.11
C ARG A 143 -6.74 -15.01 -2.90
N ALA A 144 -7.34 -14.90 -1.73
CA ALA A 144 -8.60 -15.59 -1.42
C ALA A 144 -9.73 -15.16 -2.35
N GLU A 145 -9.89 -13.86 -2.60
CA GLU A 145 -10.88 -13.36 -3.55
C GLU A 145 -10.56 -13.79 -5.00
N SER A 146 -9.29 -13.70 -5.41
CA SER A 146 -8.86 -14.09 -6.75
C SER A 146 -9.05 -15.59 -7.00
N MET A 147 -8.94 -16.44 -5.98
CA MET A 147 -9.19 -17.89 -6.09
C MET A 147 -10.64 -18.23 -6.41
N LYS A 148 -11.59 -17.36 -6.15
CA LYS A 148 -12.98 -17.53 -6.59
C LYS A 148 -13.13 -17.42 -8.11
N ILE A 149 -12.20 -16.70 -8.77
CA ILE A 149 -12.18 -16.48 -10.22
C ILE A 149 -11.28 -17.52 -10.90
N THR A 150 -10.08 -17.74 -10.36
CA THR A 150 -9.11 -18.70 -10.90
C THR A 150 -8.29 -19.39 -9.80
N LYS A 151 -8.23 -20.72 -9.86
CA LYS A 151 -7.41 -21.50 -8.92
C LYS A 151 -5.91 -21.15 -9.00
N ARG A 152 -5.44 -20.59 -10.13
CA ARG A 152 -4.03 -20.17 -10.30
C ARG A 152 -3.64 -19.00 -9.38
N ALA A 153 -4.59 -18.28 -8.81
CA ALA A 153 -4.31 -17.20 -7.87
C ALA A 153 -3.52 -17.66 -6.63
N MET A 154 -3.61 -18.95 -6.26
CA MET A 154 -2.79 -19.51 -5.17
C MET A 154 -1.28 -19.48 -5.45
N LEU A 155 -0.88 -19.31 -6.72
CA LEU A 155 0.52 -19.24 -7.12
C LEU A 155 1.11 -17.82 -6.98
N SER A 156 0.30 -16.81 -6.66
CA SER A 156 0.79 -15.46 -6.42
C SER A 156 1.60 -15.41 -5.12
N ARG A 157 2.84 -14.95 -5.22
CA ARG A 157 3.73 -14.69 -4.08
C ARG A 157 3.64 -13.24 -3.60
N ALA A 158 2.64 -12.48 -4.07
CA ALA A 158 2.44 -11.09 -3.72
C ALA A 158 2.55 -10.83 -2.22
N ALA A 159 3.22 -9.74 -1.87
CA ALA A 159 3.41 -9.26 -0.52
C ALA A 159 2.71 -7.91 -0.31
N SER A 160 2.43 -7.60 0.95
CA SER A 160 1.98 -6.27 1.35
C SER A 160 2.74 -5.85 2.61
N VAL A 161 3.25 -4.61 2.60
CA VAL A 161 4.19 -4.09 3.60
C VAL A 161 3.96 -2.61 3.86
N ILE A 162 4.55 -2.12 4.95
CA ILE A 162 4.63 -0.69 5.28
C ILE A 162 6.10 -0.28 5.30
N ARG A 163 6.42 0.85 4.62
CA ARG A 163 7.65 1.60 4.79
C ARG A 163 7.33 3.04 5.15
N GLY A 164 7.85 3.51 6.30
CA GLY A 164 7.49 4.82 6.86
C GLY A 164 5.97 4.91 7.04
N ARG A 165 5.33 5.80 6.28
CA ARG A 165 3.88 6.01 6.26
C ARG A 165 3.18 5.38 5.05
N THR A 166 3.91 4.81 4.13
CA THR A 166 3.41 4.31 2.85
C THR A 166 3.06 2.82 2.97
N LEU A 167 1.86 2.45 2.55
CA LEU A 167 1.46 1.06 2.32
C LEU A 167 1.88 0.66 0.91
N ILE A 168 2.60 -0.45 0.78
CA ILE A 168 3.01 -1.03 -0.51
C ILE A 168 2.30 -2.37 -0.68
N ILE A 169 1.65 -2.58 -1.82
CA ILE A 169 0.92 -3.82 -2.13
C ILE A 169 1.33 -4.30 -3.53
N ASN A 170 1.76 -5.56 -3.62
CA ASN A 170 1.91 -6.24 -4.91
C ASN A 170 0.55 -6.83 -5.35
N LEU A 171 0.24 -6.69 -6.65
CA LEU A 171 -0.98 -7.22 -7.26
C LEU A 171 -0.69 -8.45 -8.12
#